data_5d9fd0f7b4201ca1b19b776ce4ae742b
#
_entry.id   5d9fd0f7b4201ca1b19b776ce4ae742b
#
_cell.length_a   1.000
_cell.length_b   1.000
_cell.length_c   1.000
_cell.angle_alpha   90.00
_cell.angle_beta   90.00
_cell.angle_gamma   90.00
#
_symmetry.space_group_name_H-M   'P 1'
#
loop_
_entity.id
_entity.type
_entity.pdbx_description
1 polymer ?
#
loop_
_entity_poly.entity_id
_entity_poly.type
_entity_poly.pdbx_seq_one_letter_code
_entity_poly.pdbx_strand_id
1 'polypeptide(L)'
;MERIQDVDFPEVVALKVHQWLDEWEKVIFNPTAHRRRPDPYFYLFTLSAAKLRALSDIHARTTKDGLARSQDLGIQRRHDSQRSEQIGEFIRYGYPWSDLSNIKRESGQFNDLRKPGWLPTAIVVNILKPNDKRRGTQTVHSEDLISVSDINSKISIIKFPKKFATHDSKPTQLPPIEIIDGQHRLWAFNEDMLEKSYELPVVAFYGLDISWQAYLFWSINITPKRINASLAFDLYPLLRTEDWLERFEGHSVYRETRAQELVSALWSHQKSAWFQRINMLGEKGLNEPMASQAAWIRSLMATYVKLWESRQRQIGGLFGAAIGSDEEVLPWSMAQQAAFLIVVGQEIKKAINKSAEPWAVRLRKLEQSELFKSGYDAAFDGPYTLLNTDQGIRGILYITNDLCYVRAKELKLDKWTVEEDAAAIDEHAVSNAILSLKKQPVSDYLKVIADSLAKYDWRTSSAPGLRENERVLKASFRGSGGYRELRLHLLKHLIQSPGKVGEASKQIISELRLT
;
A
#
# COMPACT_ATOMS: atom_id res chain seq x y z
N MET A 1 -21.23 17.56 29.45
CA MET A 1 -21.32 16.09 29.32
C MET A 1 -20.80 15.52 30.62
N GLU A 2 -21.68 15.03 31.46
CA GLU A 2 -21.29 14.31 32.69
C GLU A 2 -20.51 13.06 32.29
N ARG A 3 -19.34 12.87 32.89
CA ARG A 3 -18.61 11.61 32.79
C ARG A 3 -19.48 10.54 33.43
N ILE A 4 -19.99 9.61 32.63
CA ILE A 4 -20.50 8.33 33.14
C ILE A 4 -19.32 7.72 33.88
N GLN A 5 -19.34 7.69 35.20
CA GLN A 5 -18.39 6.93 36.00
C GLN A 5 -18.58 5.48 35.57
N ASP A 6 -17.52 4.89 35.02
CA ASP A 6 -17.45 3.46 34.70
C ASP A 6 -17.71 2.70 36.00
N VAL A 7 -18.93 2.23 36.15
CA VAL A 7 -19.24 1.27 37.21
C VAL A 7 -18.58 -0.03 36.74
N ASP A 8 -17.48 -0.37 37.40
CA ASP A 8 -16.67 -1.53 37.10
C ASP A 8 -17.48 -2.80 37.42
N PHE A 9 -18.29 -3.23 36.45
CA PHE A 9 -19.08 -4.45 36.61
C PHE A 9 -18.11 -5.66 36.55
N PRO A 10 -18.08 -6.52 37.56
CA PRO A 10 -17.31 -7.74 37.52
C PRO A 10 -17.89 -8.76 36.50
N GLU A 11 -18.95 -8.40 35.85
CA GLU A 11 -19.70 -9.25 34.94
C GLU A 11 -19.95 -8.50 33.62
N VAL A 12 -19.79 -9.22 32.49
CA VAL A 12 -20.06 -8.71 31.16
C VAL A 12 -21.07 -9.60 30.47
N VAL A 13 -22.06 -8.99 29.85
CA VAL A 13 -23.02 -9.71 29.00
C VAL A 13 -22.34 -10.04 27.67
N ALA A 14 -22.39 -11.29 27.29
CA ALA A 14 -21.82 -11.79 26.03
C ALA A 14 -22.88 -12.42 25.15
N LEU A 15 -22.80 -12.14 23.86
CA LEU A 15 -23.60 -12.84 22.85
C LEU A 15 -22.94 -14.18 22.52
N LYS A 16 -23.74 -15.25 22.55
CA LYS A 16 -23.33 -16.59 22.14
C LYS A 16 -23.56 -16.74 20.63
N VAL A 17 -22.50 -16.82 19.85
CA VAL A 17 -22.53 -16.87 18.39
C VAL A 17 -22.29 -18.32 17.95
N HIS A 18 -23.33 -18.98 17.46
CA HIS A 18 -23.24 -20.34 16.95
C HIS A 18 -22.69 -20.34 15.52
N GLN A 19 -21.59 -21.07 15.32
CA GLN A 19 -20.96 -21.29 14.01
C GLN A 19 -20.61 -22.77 13.86
N TRP A 20 -21.61 -23.58 13.55
CA TRP A 20 -21.47 -25.02 13.39
C TRP A 20 -22.42 -25.54 12.31
N LEU A 21 -21.88 -26.32 11.36
CA LEU A 21 -22.64 -26.98 10.31
C LEU A 21 -22.71 -28.49 10.57
N ASP A 22 -23.76 -29.14 10.10
CA ASP A 22 -23.96 -30.58 10.28
C ASP A 22 -22.84 -31.43 9.67
N GLU A 23 -22.20 -30.93 8.62
CA GLU A 23 -21.03 -31.57 8.00
C GLU A 23 -19.87 -31.72 8.96
N TRP A 24 -19.75 -30.84 9.96
CA TRP A 24 -18.65 -30.86 10.94
C TRP A 24 -18.84 -31.90 12.03
N GLU A 25 -20.03 -32.47 12.16
CA GLU A 25 -20.27 -33.64 13.04
C GLU A 25 -19.48 -34.88 12.59
N LYS A 26 -19.07 -34.93 11.32
CA LYS A 26 -18.22 -35.98 10.75
C LYS A 26 -16.72 -35.83 11.07
N VAL A 27 -16.31 -34.70 11.68
CA VAL A 27 -14.91 -34.46 12.03
C VAL A 27 -14.52 -35.37 13.19
N ILE A 28 -13.36 -36.01 13.03
CA ILE A 28 -12.80 -36.84 14.09
C ILE A 28 -12.06 -35.98 15.11
N PHE A 29 -12.46 -36.07 16.36
CA PHE A 29 -11.87 -35.37 17.48
C PHE A 29 -10.94 -36.31 18.26
N ASN A 30 -9.76 -35.82 18.67
CA ASN A 30 -8.78 -36.61 19.41
C ASN A 30 -8.23 -35.81 20.60
N PRO A 31 -8.72 -36.05 21.83
CA PRO A 31 -8.29 -35.34 23.03
C PRO A 31 -6.81 -35.51 23.35
N THR A 32 -6.21 -36.68 23.05
CA THR A 32 -4.80 -36.97 23.33
C THR A 32 -3.84 -36.17 22.41
N ALA A 33 -4.35 -35.73 21.25
CA ALA A 33 -3.63 -34.86 20.33
C ALA A 33 -3.97 -33.37 20.52
N HIS A 34 -4.42 -32.97 21.69
CA HIS A 34 -4.90 -31.60 21.97
C HIS A 34 -6.00 -31.11 21.01
N ARG A 35 -6.88 -32.04 20.60
CA ARG A 35 -7.91 -31.79 19.60
C ARG A 35 -9.25 -32.32 20.08
N ARG A 36 -9.68 -31.90 21.27
CA ARG A 36 -11.04 -32.17 21.77
C ARG A 36 -12.07 -31.50 20.86
N ARG A 37 -13.30 -32.04 20.87
CA ARG A 37 -14.39 -31.38 20.19
C ARG A 37 -14.58 -29.97 20.79
N PRO A 38 -14.51 -28.91 19.98
CA PRO A 38 -14.75 -27.56 20.47
C PRO A 38 -16.26 -27.34 20.70
N ASP A 39 -16.59 -26.36 21.53
CA ASP A 39 -17.97 -25.87 21.61
C ASP A 39 -18.39 -25.31 20.26
N PRO A 40 -19.65 -25.51 19.80
CA PRO A 40 -20.12 -25.08 18.47
C PRO A 40 -20.40 -23.58 18.39
N TYR A 41 -19.86 -22.81 19.30
CA TYR A 41 -20.08 -21.37 19.44
C TYR A 41 -18.86 -20.70 20.09
N PHE A 42 -18.83 -19.39 19.97
CA PHE A 42 -17.94 -18.50 20.71
C PHE A 42 -18.75 -17.36 21.34
N TYR A 43 -18.11 -16.55 22.18
CA TYR A 43 -18.72 -15.41 22.86
C TYR A 43 -18.22 -14.10 22.25
N LEU A 44 -19.14 -13.14 22.06
CA LEU A 44 -18.84 -11.79 21.58
C LEU A 44 -19.26 -10.78 22.64
N PHE A 45 -18.31 -9.96 23.09
CA PHE A 45 -18.51 -8.92 24.11
C PHE A 45 -17.51 -7.80 23.94
N THR A 46 -17.60 -6.75 24.78
CA THR A 46 -16.59 -5.68 24.88
C THR A 46 -15.87 -5.73 26.21
N LEU A 47 -14.60 -5.33 26.22
CA LEU A 47 -13.81 -5.20 27.43
C LEU A 47 -12.82 -4.04 27.26
N SER A 48 -12.58 -3.27 28.34
CA SER A 48 -11.56 -2.22 28.25
C SER A 48 -10.18 -2.80 27.94
N ALA A 49 -9.39 -2.06 27.16
CA ALA A 49 -8.05 -2.48 26.79
C ALA A 49 -7.17 -2.77 28.02
N ALA A 50 -7.30 -1.96 29.06
CA ALA A 50 -6.59 -2.14 30.33
C ALA A 50 -6.91 -3.48 30.99
N LYS A 51 -8.20 -3.80 31.13
CA LYS A 51 -8.66 -5.02 31.75
C LYS A 51 -8.29 -6.26 30.93
N LEU A 52 -8.50 -6.20 29.62
CA LEU A 52 -8.10 -7.29 28.74
C LEU A 52 -6.58 -7.53 28.81
N ARG A 53 -5.76 -6.47 28.82
CA ARG A 53 -4.31 -6.59 28.92
C ARG A 53 -3.86 -7.18 30.26
N ALA A 54 -4.48 -6.74 31.38
CA ALA A 54 -4.14 -7.25 32.71
C ALA A 54 -4.44 -8.74 32.89
N LEU A 55 -5.51 -9.25 32.25
CA LEU A 55 -5.97 -10.64 32.31
C LEU A 55 -5.31 -11.56 31.27
N SER A 56 -4.52 -11.01 30.34
CA SER A 56 -4.03 -11.75 29.18
C SER A 56 -2.54 -11.98 29.21
N ASP A 57 -2.14 -13.09 28.58
CA ASP A 57 -0.74 -13.33 28.18
C ASP A 57 -0.66 -13.86 26.76
N ILE A 58 0.55 -13.78 26.22
CA ILE A 58 0.92 -14.32 24.92
C ILE A 58 1.71 -15.61 25.15
N HIS A 59 1.17 -16.73 24.73
CA HIS A 59 1.91 -17.97 24.70
C HIS A 59 2.81 -18.00 23.45
N ALA A 60 3.91 -17.23 23.51
CA ALA A 60 4.88 -17.17 22.43
C ALA A 60 5.80 -18.38 22.46
N ARG A 61 6.09 -18.93 21.28
CA ARG A 61 7.10 -19.98 21.12
C ARG A 61 8.49 -19.41 21.41
N THR A 62 9.28 -20.12 22.22
CA THR A 62 10.69 -19.84 22.44
C THR A 62 11.54 -20.98 21.92
N THR A 63 12.61 -20.66 21.19
CA THR A 63 13.60 -21.64 20.72
C THR A 63 14.85 -21.67 21.60
N LYS A 64 14.89 -20.79 22.61
CA LYS A 64 16.07 -20.66 23.49
C LYS A 64 16.32 -21.89 24.35
N ASP A 65 15.27 -22.62 24.73
CA ASP A 65 15.34 -23.76 25.63
C ASP A 65 15.54 -25.10 24.89
N GLY A 66 15.70 -25.05 23.55
CA GLY A 66 15.92 -26.26 22.74
C GLY A 66 14.75 -27.25 22.72
N LEU A 67 13.56 -26.83 23.17
CA LEU A 67 12.40 -27.72 23.28
C LEU A 67 11.84 -28.07 21.88
N ALA A 68 11.52 -29.35 21.70
CA ALA A 68 10.84 -29.81 20.51
C ALA A 68 9.44 -29.18 20.39
N ARG A 69 8.89 -29.10 19.18
CA ARG A 69 7.57 -28.52 18.94
C ARG A 69 6.45 -29.20 19.74
N SER A 70 6.57 -30.49 19.99
CA SER A 70 5.64 -31.26 20.83
C SER A 70 5.65 -30.86 22.30
N GLN A 71 6.73 -30.24 22.77
CA GLN A 71 6.93 -29.83 24.16
C GLN A 71 6.66 -28.33 24.35
N ASP A 72 6.86 -27.52 23.30
CA ASP A 72 6.53 -26.08 23.30
C ASP A 72 5.28 -25.82 22.45
N LEU A 73 4.15 -25.67 23.10
CA LEU A 73 2.85 -25.43 22.49
C LEU A 73 2.58 -23.94 22.15
N GLY A 74 3.58 -23.06 22.31
CA GLY A 74 3.46 -21.65 21.95
C GLY A 74 3.04 -21.45 20.49
N ILE A 75 2.03 -20.59 20.25
CA ILE A 75 1.44 -20.35 18.92
C ILE A 75 1.95 -19.03 18.35
N GLN A 76 2.08 -18.02 19.21
CA GLN A 76 2.35 -16.64 18.83
C GLN A 76 3.81 -16.42 18.42
N ARG A 77 4.03 -15.40 17.58
CA ARG A 77 5.35 -14.86 17.29
C ARG A 77 5.82 -13.96 18.44
N ARG A 78 7.12 -13.71 18.47
CA ARG A 78 7.68 -12.70 19.36
C ARG A 78 7.00 -11.35 19.06
N HIS A 79 6.68 -10.62 20.12
CA HIS A 79 6.05 -9.30 20.01
C HIS A 79 6.93 -8.34 19.21
N ASP A 80 6.34 -7.67 18.22
CA ASP A 80 6.96 -6.61 17.44
C ASP A 80 6.54 -5.27 18.04
N SER A 81 7.46 -4.66 18.81
CA SER A 81 7.22 -3.40 19.50
C SER A 81 6.95 -2.24 18.54
N GLN A 82 7.67 -2.18 17.41
CA GLN A 82 7.52 -1.11 16.42
C GLN A 82 6.11 -1.12 15.80
N ARG A 83 5.60 -2.30 15.49
CA ARG A 83 4.22 -2.43 14.98
C ARG A 83 3.18 -2.01 16.00
N SER A 84 3.37 -2.34 17.27
CA SER A 84 2.45 -1.93 18.34
C SER A 84 2.52 -0.42 18.58
N GLU A 85 3.69 0.19 18.50
CA GLU A 85 3.86 1.63 18.59
C GLU A 85 3.13 2.36 17.46
N GLN A 86 3.27 1.91 16.21
CA GLN A 86 2.54 2.49 15.07
C GLN A 86 1.02 2.40 15.26
N ILE A 87 0.50 1.28 15.76
CA ILE A 87 -0.92 1.14 16.08
C ILE A 87 -1.30 2.08 17.22
N GLY A 88 -0.47 2.24 18.25
CA GLY A 88 -0.68 3.18 19.35
C GLY A 88 -0.77 4.63 18.88
N GLU A 89 0.13 5.06 18.01
CA GLU A 89 0.09 6.37 17.36
C GLU A 89 -1.23 6.55 16.56
N PHE A 90 -1.66 5.53 15.80
CA PHE A 90 -2.93 5.58 15.08
C PHE A 90 -4.13 5.70 16.02
N ILE A 91 -4.20 4.94 17.10
CA ILE A 91 -5.28 5.03 18.10
C ILE A 91 -5.32 6.43 18.71
N ARG A 92 -4.16 6.96 19.11
CA ARG A 92 -4.02 8.23 19.81
C ARG A 92 -4.33 9.44 18.94
N TYR A 93 -3.82 9.44 17.74
CA TYR A 93 -3.85 10.61 16.85
C TYR A 93 -4.85 10.48 15.71
N GLY A 94 -5.20 9.27 15.31
CA GLY A 94 -6.06 9.02 14.16
C GLY A 94 -5.32 9.21 12.84
N TYR A 95 -6.04 9.09 11.74
CA TYR A 95 -5.49 9.25 10.38
C TYR A 95 -5.82 10.64 9.83
N PRO A 96 -4.90 11.29 9.09
CA PRO A 96 -3.51 10.90 8.82
C PRO A 96 -2.52 11.39 9.89
N TRP A 97 -3.00 11.83 11.04
CA TRP A 97 -2.21 12.44 12.10
C TRP A 97 -1.16 11.52 12.72
N SER A 98 -1.39 10.20 12.72
CA SER A 98 -0.39 9.21 13.13
C SER A 98 0.92 9.33 12.36
N ASP A 99 0.87 9.79 11.10
CA ASP A 99 2.02 9.90 10.21
C ASP A 99 2.70 11.27 10.25
N LEU A 100 2.14 12.26 10.99
CA LEU A 100 2.69 13.60 11.13
C LEU A 100 3.73 13.69 12.24
N SER A 101 4.74 14.56 12.05
CA SER A 101 5.66 14.92 13.12
C SER A 101 4.94 15.71 14.24
N ASN A 102 5.48 15.68 15.47
CA ASN A 102 4.91 16.39 16.61
C ASN A 102 4.68 17.88 16.34
N ILE A 103 5.65 18.56 15.71
CA ILE A 103 5.56 19.99 15.35
C ILE A 103 4.33 20.26 14.46
N LYS A 104 4.06 19.41 13.48
CA LYS A 104 2.90 19.55 12.59
C LYS A 104 1.58 19.21 13.30
N ARG A 105 1.58 18.26 14.21
CA ARG A 105 0.40 17.93 15.05
C ARG A 105 0.02 19.10 15.96
N GLU A 106 1.01 19.74 16.58
CA GLU A 106 0.82 20.85 17.54
C GLU A 106 0.43 22.17 16.88
N SER A 107 0.73 22.34 15.58
CA SER A 107 0.36 23.55 14.83
C SER A 107 -1.15 23.81 14.75
N GLY A 108 -1.98 22.78 14.98
CA GLY A 108 -3.44 22.84 14.83
C GLY A 108 -3.94 22.98 13.39
N GLN A 109 -3.02 23.13 12.43
CA GLN A 109 -3.29 23.43 11.04
C GLN A 109 -4.09 22.33 10.29
N PHE A 110 -4.12 21.10 10.88
CA PHE A 110 -4.71 19.92 10.24
C PHE A 110 -5.87 19.32 11.07
N ASN A 111 -6.42 20.06 12.03
CA ASN A 111 -7.43 19.53 12.96
C ASN A 111 -8.70 19.04 12.29
N ASP A 112 -9.12 19.72 11.22
CA ASP A 112 -10.29 19.41 10.41
C ASP A 112 -10.16 18.13 9.57
N LEU A 113 -8.92 17.67 9.33
CA LEU A 113 -8.62 16.48 8.51
C LEU A 113 -8.56 15.19 9.33
N ARG A 114 -8.61 15.30 10.65
CA ARG A 114 -8.40 14.19 11.57
C ARG A 114 -9.56 13.21 11.58
N LYS A 115 -9.25 11.93 11.29
CA LYS A 115 -10.18 10.81 11.42
C LYS A 115 -9.83 9.98 12.65
N PRO A 116 -10.82 9.51 13.45
CA PRO A 116 -10.56 8.73 14.66
C PRO A 116 -9.78 7.46 14.38
N GLY A 117 -8.88 7.09 15.28
CA GLY A 117 -8.14 5.82 15.24
C GLY A 117 -8.98 4.66 15.78
N TRP A 118 -10.03 4.26 15.07
CA TRP A 118 -10.88 3.16 15.44
C TRP A 118 -10.22 1.80 15.23
N LEU A 119 -10.46 0.85 16.14
CA LEU A 119 -10.07 -0.55 16.04
C LEU A 119 -11.31 -1.45 16.04
N PRO A 120 -12.07 -1.54 14.95
CA PRO A 120 -13.32 -2.29 14.88
C PRO A 120 -13.13 -3.82 14.82
N THR A 121 -11.92 -4.28 14.59
CA THR A 121 -11.60 -5.71 14.50
C THR A 121 -11.40 -6.31 15.89
N ALA A 122 -12.13 -7.38 16.21
CA ALA A 122 -12.08 -8.02 17.52
C ALA A 122 -10.70 -8.61 17.86
N ILE A 123 -10.36 -8.58 19.15
CA ILE A 123 -9.28 -9.39 19.70
C ILE A 123 -9.82 -10.80 19.91
N VAL A 124 -9.16 -11.79 19.31
CA VAL A 124 -9.57 -13.20 19.41
C VAL A 124 -8.81 -13.85 20.55
N VAL A 125 -9.55 -14.42 21.51
CA VAL A 125 -8.97 -14.97 22.75
C VAL A 125 -9.52 -16.36 23.07
N ASN A 126 -8.79 -17.07 23.91
CA ASN A 126 -9.26 -18.26 24.60
C ASN A 126 -9.28 -18.02 26.11
N ILE A 127 -10.42 -18.22 26.76
CA ILE A 127 -10.55 -18.22 28.22
C ILE A 127 -10.23 -19.65 28.70
N LEU A 128 -9.26 -19.79 29.61
CA LEU A 128 -8.81 -21.07 30.13
C LEU A 128 -9.81 -21.66 31.14
N LYS A 129 -10.07 -22.96 31.00
CA LYS A 129 -10.84 -23.74 31.98
C LYS A 129 -9.95 -24.14 33.19
N PRO A 130 -10.51 -24.50 34.35
CA PRO A 130 -9.74 -24.81 35.56
C PRO A 130 -8.62 -25.85 35.41
N ASN A 131 -8.80 -26.81 34.52
CA ASN A 131 -7.86 -27.92 34.31
C ASN A 131 -6.97 -27.73 33.07
N ASP A 132 -7.06 -26.60 32.37
CA ASP A 132 -6.24 -26.34 31.21
C ASP A 132 -4.79 -26.06 31.64
N LYS A 133 -3.86 -26.94 31.26
CA LYS A 133 -2.43 -26.84 31.60
C LYS A 133 -1.68 -26.10 30.53
N ARG A 134 -0.75 -25.22 30.96
CA ARG A 134 0.21 -24.52 30.10
C ARG A 134 1.61 -24.55 30.71
N ARG A 135 2.61 -24.28 29.92
CA ARG A 135 4.03 -24.24 30.39
C ARG A 135 4.37 -25.44 31.27
N GLY A 136 4.09 -26.66 30.78
CA GLY A 136 4.21 -27.90 31.51
C GLY A 136 2.95 -28.24 32.31
N THR A 137 2.90 -27.87 33.60
CA THR A 137 1.82 -28.25 34.52
C THR A 137 1.06 -27.08 35.11
N GLN A 138 1.40 -25.85 34.72
CA GLN A 138 0.75 -24.66 35.29
C GLN A 138 -0.74 -24.58 34.89
N THR A 139 -1.60 -24.25 35.83
CA THR A 139 -3.01 -23.96 35.64
C THR A 139 -3.32 -22.54 36.14
N VAL A 140 -4.48 -22.02 35.75
CA VAL A 140 -4.97 -20.75 36.31
C VAL A 140 -5.29 -20.97 37.79
N HIS A 141 -4.84 -20.05 38.65
CA HIS A 141 -5.18 -20.09 40.07
C HIS A 141 -6.70 -19.96 40.29
N SER A 142 -7.26 -20.65 41.27
CA SER A 142 -8.72 -20.68 41.50
C SER A 142 -9.34 -19.29 41.65
N GLU A 143 -8.61 -18.35 42.24
CA GLU A 143 -9.06 -16.96 42.44
C GLU A 143 -9.00 -16.12 41.13
N ASP A 144 -8.31 -16.60 40.10
CA ASP A 144 -8.12 -15.94 38.82
C ASP A 144 -9.06 -16.48 37.73
N LEU A 145 -9.83 -17.51 38.04
CA LEU A 145 -10.69 -18.16 37.08
C LEU A 145 -11.85 -17.27 36.63
N ILE A 146 -12.00 -17.16 35.33
CA ILE A 146 -13.15 -16.54 34.69
C ILE A 146 -14.23 -17.61 34.52
N SER A 147 -15.46 -17.33 34.97
CA SER A 147 -16.58 -18.23 34.80
C SER A 147 -17.55 -17.71 33.74
N VAL A 148 -18.15 -18.63 33.00
CA VAL A 148 -19.15 -18.34 31.97
C VAL A 148 -20.44 -19.07 32.37
N SER A 149 -21.54 -18.35 32.42
CA SER A 149 -22.86 -18.88 32.75
C SER A 149 -23.89 -18.45 31.70
N ASP A 150 -24.65 -19.41 31.20
CA ASP A 150 -25.69 -19.16 30.20
C ASP A 150 -26.95 -18.57 30.86
N ILE A 151 -27.47 -17.49 30.32
CA ILE A 151 -28.82 -16.99 30.62
C ILE A 151 -29.84 -17.72 29.73
N ASN A 152 -29.49 -17.85 28.45
CA ASN A 152 -30.31 -18.58 27.45
C ASN A 152 -29.42 -19.08 26.30
N SER A 153 -30.02 -19.58 25.23
CA SER A 153 -29.29 -20.10 24.08
C SER A 153 -28.42 -19.07 23.32
N LYS A 154 -28.68 -17.78 23.52
CA LYS A 154 -28.00 -16.68 22.79
C LYS A 154 -27.23 -15.74 23.68
N ILE A 155 -27.45 -15.73 24.98
CA ILE A 155 -26.86 -14.77 25.92
C ILE A 155 -26.23 -15.53 27.07
N SER A 156 -25.01 -15.11 27.39
CA SER A 156 -24.24 -15.60 28.55
C SER A 156 -23.69 -14.43 29.36
N ILE A 157 -23.38 -14.69 30.62
CA ILE A 157 -22.64 -13.76 31.49
C ILE A 157 -21.23 -14.31 31.68
N ILE A 158 -20.25 -13.46 31.43
CA ILE A 158 -18.86 -13.71 31.74
C ILE A 158 -18.54 -12.98 33.04
N LYS A 159 -18.18 -13.73 34.09
CA LYS A 159 -17.84 -13.20 35.40
C LYS A 159 -16.35 -13.20 35.60
N PHE A 160 -15.82 -12.04 35.87
CA PHE A 160 -14.40 -11.84 36.18
C PHE A 160 -14.19 -11.90 37.71
N PRO A 161 -13.01 -12.39 38.16
CA PRO A 161 -12.68 -12.38 39.59
C PRO A 161 -12.70 -10.95 40.15
N LYS A 162 -13.23 -10.77 41.35
CA LYS A 162 -13.40 -9.46 42.01
C LYS A 162 -12.10 -8.67 42.15
N LYS A 163 -10.94 -9.35 42.31
CA LYS A 163 -9.65 -8.68 42.44
C LYS A 163 -9.24 -7.90 41.18
N PHE A 164 -9.80 -8.21 40.02
CA PHE A 164 -9.53 -7.49 38.76
C PHE A 164 -10.47 -6.28 38.54
N ALA A 165 -11.18 -5.86 39.57
CA ALA A 165 -11.91 -4.59 39.56
C ALA A 165 -10.95 -3.37 39.53
N THR A 166 -9.69 -3.53 39.97
CA THR A 166 -8.65 -2.50 39.89
C THR A 166 -7.67 -2.75 38.76
N HIS A 167 -7.18 -1.67 38.13
CA HIS A 167 -6.28 -1.75 36.98
C HIS A 167 -4.90 -2.35 37.32
N ASP A 168 -4.48 -2.32 38.58
CA ASP A 168 -3.17 -2.80 39.05
C ASP A 168 -3.13 -4.29 39.37
N SER A 169 -4.25 -4.96 39.35
CA SER A 169 -4.34 -6.38 39.69
C SER A 169 -3.74 -7.26 38.58
N LYS A 170 -2.84 -8.14 38.97
CA LYS A 170 -2.22 -9.13 38.06
C LYS A 170 -2.63 -10.55 38.46
N PRO A 171 -2.70 -11.47 37.49
CA PRO A 171 -2.89 -12.90 37.78
C PRO A 171 -1.78 -13.43 38.69
N THR A 172 -2.14 -14.35 39.59
CA THR A 172 -1.22 -14.92 40.57
C THR A 172 -0.14 -15.79 39.91
N GLN A 173 -0.52 -16.52 38.86
CA GLN A 173 0.38 -17.40 38.11
C GLN A 173 0.15 -17.28 36.61
N LEU A 174 -0.71 -18.14 36.06
CA LEU A 174 -1.06 -18.16 34.67
C LEU A 174 -2.25 -17.21 34.40
N PRO A 175 -2.13 -16.24 33.51
CA PRO A 175 -3.26 -15.40 33.11
C PRO A 175 -4.42 -16.24 32.57
N PRO A 176 -5.68 -15.90 32.91
CA PRO A 176 -6.84 -16.69 32.53
C PRO A 176 -7.24 -16.53 31.05
N ILE A 177 -6.64 -15.57 30.32
CA ILE A 177 -6.94 -15.29 28.90
C ILE A 177 -5.66 -15.47 28.08
N GLU A 178 -5.76 -16.27 27.01
CA GLU A 178 -4.73 -16.40 25.99
C GLU A 178 -5.15 -15.65 24.72
N ILE A 179 -4.26 -14.81 24.19
CA ILE A 179 -4.51 -14.11 22.92
C ILE A 179 -4.24 -15.07 21.76
N ILE A 180 -5.23 -15.27 20.88
CA ILE A 180 -5.09 -16.02 19.63
C ILE A 180 -4.71 -15.06 18.49
N ASP A 181 -5.45 -13.95 18.34
CA ASP A 181 -5.13 -12.89 17.39
C ASP A 181 -5.35 -11.50 17.99
N GLY A 182 -4.62 -10.52 17.48
CA GLY A 182 -4.74 -9.12 17.91
C GLY A 182 -3.71 -8.68 18.95
N GLN A 183 -2.65 -9.45 19.22
CA GLN A 183 -1.62 -9.09 20.19
C GLN A 183 -1.08 -7.67 19.97
N HIS A 184 -0.70 -7.28 18.74
CA HIS A 184 -0.14 -5.96 18.46
C HIS A 184 -1.17 -4.83 18.70
N ARG A 185 -2.46 -5.10 18.51
CA ARG A 185 -3.54 -4.15 18.81
C ARG A 185 -3.71 -3.96 20.33
N LEU A 186 -3.64 -5.05 21.10
CA LEU A 186 -3.77 -4.98 22.54
C LEU A 186 -2.53 -4.35 23.21
N TRP A 187 -1.33 -4.68 22.73
CA TRP A 187 -0.08 -4.12 23.27
C TRP A 187 0.27 -2.73 22.70
N ALA A 188 -0.56 -2.17 21.83
CA ALA A 188 -0.47 -0.78 21.35
C ALA A 188 -0.82 0.26 22.42
N PHE A 189 -1.58 -0.12 23.43
CA PHE A 189 -1.97 0.76 24.53
C PHE A 189 -0.82 0.90 25.53
N ASN A 190 -0.20 2.08 25.60
CA ASN A 190 0.76 2.42 26.64
C ASN A 190 0.03 2.76 27.96
N GLU A 191 0.77 2.99 29.05
CA GLU A 191 0.19 3.25 30.36
C GLU A 191 -0.76 4.45 30.35
N ASP A 192 -0.37 5.57 29.73
CA ASP A 192 -1.21 6.78 29.62
C ASP A 192 -2.52 6.53 28.88
N MET A 193 -2.54 5.58 27.96
CA MET A 193 -3.74 5.21 27.19
C MET A 193 -4.62 4.22 27.95
N LEU A 194 -4.04 3.40 28.81
CA LEU A 194 -4.77 2.44 29.64
C LEU A 194 -5.58 3.13 30.74
N GLU A 195 -5.18 4.31 31.19
CA GLU A 195 -5.95 5.15 32.13
C GLU A 195 -7.23 5.71 31.49
N LYS A 196 -7.33 5.70 30.15
CA LYS A 196 -8.51 6.16 29.42
C LYS A 196 -9.40 4.96 29.09
N SER A 197 -10.70 5.14 29.24
CA SER A 197 -11.65 4.11 28.82
C SER A 197 -11.59 3.95 27.30
N TYR A 198 -11.06 2.83 26.83
CA TYR A 198 -11.07 2.42 25.44
C TYR A 198 -11.48 0.95 25.35
N GLU A 199 -12.69 0.72 24.88
CA GLU A 199 -13.24 -0.63 24.74
C GLU A 199 -12.80 -1.31 23.46
N LEU A 200 -12.48 -2.59 23.57
CA LEU A 200 -12.14 -3.46 22.46
C LEU A 200 -13.23 -4.51 22.27
N PRO A 201 -13.66 -4.78 21.05
CA PRO A 201 -14.49 -5.94 20.76
C PRO A 201 -13.67 -7.22 20.97
N VAL A 202 -14.24 -8.19 21.66
CA VAL A 202 -13.61 -9.47 22.00
C VAL A 202 -14.42 -10.62 21.47
N VAL A 203 -13.75 -11.53 20.75
CA VAL A 203 -14.26 -12.84 20.38
C VAL A 203 -13.55 -13.87 21.25
N ALA A 204 -14.30 -14.52 22.15
CA ALA A 204 -13.73 -15.44 23.14
C ALA A 204 -14.22 -16.87 22.94
N PHE A 205 -13.29 -17.80 22.91
CA PHE A 205 -13.55 -19.23 23.07
C PHE A 205 -13.34 -19.60 24.54
N TYR A 206 -13.99 -20.67 25.00
CA TYR A 206 -13.89 -21.14 26.39
C TYR A 206 -13.32 -22.55 26.45
N GLY A 207 -12.08 -22.68 26.88
CA GLY A 207 -11.37 -23.97 26.97
C GLY A 207 -11.07 -24.59 25.60
N LEU A 208 -10.73 -23.76 24.61
CA LEU A 208 -10.38 -24.24 23.28
C LEU A 208 -8.99 -24.90 23.30
N ASP A 209 -8.91 -26.12 22.77
CA ASP A 209 -7.64 -26.84 22.68
C ASP A 209 -6.63 -26.12 21.78
N ILE A 210 -5.36 -26.31 22.11
CA ILE A 210 -4.25 -25.59 21.49
C ILE A 210 -4.15 -25.80 19.98
N SER A 211 -4.52 -26.98 19.47
CA SER A 211 -4.50 -27.23 18.03
C SER A 211 -5.54 -26.40 17.27
N TRP A 212 -6.70 -26.17 17.88
CA TRP A 212 -7.73 -25.30 17.32
C TRP A 212 -7.33 -23.83 17.40
N GLN A 213 -6.68 -23.42 18.48
CA GLN A 213 -6.12 -22.08 18.58
C GLN A 213 -5.06 -21.83 17.49
N ALA A 214 -4.18 -22.80 17.25
CA ALA A 214 -3.19 -22.75 16.18
C ALA A 214 -3.85 -22.68 14.79
N TYR A 215 -4.91 -23.42 14.57
CA TYR A 215 -5.72 -23.37 13.34
C TYR A 215 -6.36 -22.00 13.14
N LEU A 216 -6.98 -21.42 14.17
CA LEU A 216 -7.56 -20.08 14.11
C LEU A 216 -6.51 -19.02 13.80
N PHE A 217 -5.39 -19.05 14.52
CA PHE A 217 -4.29 -18.14 14.24
C PHE A 217 -3.79 -18.26 12.81
N TRP A 218 -3.64 -19.48 12.30
CA TRP A 218 -3.22 -19.71 10.93
C TRP A 218 -4.27 -19.22 9.92
N SER A 219 -5.54 -19.56 10.10
CA SER A 219 -6.61 -19.19 9.18
C SER A 219 -6.80 -17.67 9.09
N ILE A 220 -6.73 -16.97 10.23
CA ILE A 220 -6.86 -15.51 10.30
C ILE A 220 -5.66 -14.80 9.65
N ASN A 221 -4.43 -15.33 9.79
CA ASN A 221 -3.24 -14.60 9.38
C ASN A 221 -2.66 -15.03 8.01
N ILE A 222 -2.90 -16.27 7.57
CA ILE A 222 -2.28 -16.81 6.34
C ILE A 222 -3.26 -16.85 5.18
N THR A 223 -4.51 -17.14 5.44
CA THR A 223 -5.54 -17.25 4.39
C THR A 223 -6.07 -15.92 3.83
N PRO A 224 -6.12 -14.80 4.57
CA PRO A 224 -6.62 -13.55 4.02
C PRO A 224 -5.78 -13.05 2.85
N LYS A 225 -6.41 -12.81 1.72
CA LYS A 225 -5.77 -12.12 0.60
C LYS A 225 -5.64 -10.64 0.94
N ARG A 226 -4.45 -10.07 0.77
CA ARG A 226 -4.27 -8.62 0.86
C ARG A 226 -5.10 -7.94 -0.22
N ILE A 227 -5.71 -6.81 0.12
CA ILE A 227 -6.35 -5.94 -0.86
C ILE A 227 -5.33 -5.59 -1.94
N ASN A 228 -5.76 -5.65 -3.19
CA ASN A 228 -4.93 -5.24 -4.32
C ASN A 228 -4.51 -3.77 -4.14
N ALA A 229 -3.23 -3.49 -4.33
CA ALA A 229 -2.69 -2.14 -4.16
C ALA A 229 -3.39 -1.12 -5.06
N SER A 230 -3.81 -1.50 -6.27
CA SER A 230 -4.55 -0.59 -7.16
C SER A 230 -5.91 -0.20 -6.55
N LEU A 231 -6.66 -1.16 -6.01
CA LEU A 231 -7.92 -0.89 -5.33
C LEU A 231 -7.70 0.00 -4.08
N ALA A 232 -6.63 -0.22 -3.31
CA ALA A 232 -6.31 0.64 -2.17
C ALA A 232 -6.06 2.09 -2.60
N PHE A 233 -5.33 2.31 -3.70
CA PHE A 233 -5.11 3.65 -4.26
C PHE A 233 -6.39 4.26 -4.83
N ASP A 234 -7.28 3.46 -5.39
CA ASP A 234 -8.56 3.92 -5.93
C ASP A 234 -9.50 4.49 -4.84
N LEU A 235 -9.31 4.10 -3.59
CA LEU A 235 -10.05 4.64 -2.44
C LEU A 235 -9.54 6.00 -1.94
N TYR A 236 -8.35 6.45 -2.34
CA TYR A 236 -7.76 7.70 -1.84
C TYR A 236 -8.63 8.94 -2.07
N PRO A 237 -9.30 9.13 -3.22
CA PRO A 237 -10.19 10.28 -3.41
C PRO A 237 -11.34 10.36 -2.39
N LEU A 238 -11.80 9.21 -1.87
CA LEU A 238 -12.84 9.13 -0.85
C LEU A 238 -12.34 9.46 0.57
N LEU A 239 -11.03 9.41 0.78
CA LEU A 239 -10.40 9.67 2.07
C LEU A 239 -10.04 11.14 2.28
N ARG A 240 -10.13 11.98 1.25
CA ARG A 240 -9.67 13.37 1.26
C ARG A 240 -10.80 14.39 1.41
N THR A 241 -10.46 15.58 1.94
CA THR A 241 -11.21 16.82 1.81
C THR A 241 -10.58 17.70 0.70
N GLU A 242 -11.30 18.67 0.16
CA GLU A 242 -10.83 19.49 -0.97
C GLU A 242 -9.47 20.14 -0.76
N ASP A 243 -9.19 20.65 0.45
CA ASP A 243 -7.91 21.33 0.78
C ASP A 243 -6.79 20.41 1.25
N TRP A 244 -7.04 19.11 1.29
CA TRP A 244 -6.12 18.17 1.95
C TRP A 244 -4.77 18.04 1.24
N LEU A 245 -4.78 18.05 -0.09
CA LEU A 245 -3.56 17.90 -0.89
C LEU A 245 -2.58 19.04 -0.69
N GLU A 246 -3.06 20.27 -0.63
CA GLU A 246 -2.21 21.45 -0.47
C GLU A 246 -1.53 21.50 0.89
N ARG A 247 -2.25 21.07 1.95
CA ARG A 247 -1.75 21.10 3.33
C ARG A 247 -0.73 20.00 3.66
N PHE A 248 -0.73 18.90 2.90
CA PHE A 248 0.15 17.75 3.13
C PHE A 248 1.33 17.67 2.15
N GLU A 249 1.70 18.75 1.53
CA GLU A 249 2.85 18.80 0.62
C GLU A 249 4.13 18.22 1.26
N GLY A 250 4.79 17.32 0.54
CA GLY A 250 6.00 16.63 1.02
C GLY A 250 5.78 15.30 1.76
N HIS A 251 4.55 14.95 2.16
CA HIS A 251 4.26 13.65 2.77
C HIS A 251 4.08 12.54 1.74
N SER A 252 4.36 11.30 2.16
CA SER A 252 4.17 10.12 1.30
C SER A 252 2.74 10.02 0.77
N VAL A 253 1.75 10.21 1.63
CA VAL A 253 0.32 10.16 1.28
C VAL A 253 -0.05 11.25 0.28
N TYR A 254 0.46 12.46 0.46
CA TYR A 254 0.27 13.55 -0.51
C TYR A 254 0.78 13.17 -1.90
N ARG A 255 2.02 12.66 -1.97
CA ARG A 255 2.63 12.23 -3.24
C ARG A 255 1.87 11.07 -3.89
N GLU A 256 1.42 10.11 -3.10
CA GLU A 256 0.62 8.99 -3.58
C GLU A 256 -0.71 9.45 -4.14
N THR A 257 -1.42 10.34 -3.45
CA THR A 257 -2.69 10.89 -3.91
C THR A 257 -2.51 11.71 -5.18
N ARG A 258 -1.47 12.58 -5.22
CA ARG A 258 -1.14 13.36 -6.41
C ARG A 258 -0.82 12.46 -7.61
N ALA A 259 -0.03 11.41 -7.40
CA ALA A 259 0.26 10.43 -8.44
C ALA A 259 -1.01 9.68 -8.90
N GLN A 260 -1.90 9.34 -7.96
CA GLN A 260 -3.18 8.70 -8.27
C GLN A 260 -4.09 9.60 -9.13
N GLU A 261 -4.18 10.89 -8.83
CA GLU A 261 -4.96 11.85 -9.65
C GLU A 261 -4.41 11.98 -11.06
N LEU A 262 -3.08 12.06 -11.19
CA LEU A 262 -2.44 12.08 -12.51
C LEU A 262 -2.73 10.80 -13.30
N VAL A 263 -2.71 9.63 -12.64
CA VAL A 263 -3.07 8.35 -13.28
C VAL A 263 -4.54 8.35 -13.69
N SER A 264 -5.44 8.86 -12.85
CA SER A 264 -6.85 8.98 -13.19
C SER A 264 -7.06 9.89 -14.42
N ALA A 265 -6.35 11.01 -14.50
CA ALA A 265 -6.38 11.88 -15.67
C ALA A 265 -5.85 11.19 -16.93
N LEU A 266 -4.75 10.45 -16.85
CA LEU A 266 -4.21 9.67 -17.95
C LEU A 266 -5.17 8.59 -18.46
N TRP A 267 -5.94 7.98 -17.54
CA TRP A 267 -6.92 6.95 -17.87
C TRP A 267 -8.22 7.53 -18.44
N SER A 268 -8.71 8.66 -17.92
CA SER A 268 -10.04 9.20 -18.24
C SER A 268 -10.03 10.19 -19.42
N HIS A 269 -8.93 10.93 -19.65
CA HIS A 269 -8.89 11.98 -20.67
C HIS A 269 -8.75 11.41 -22.09
N GLN A 270 -9.71 11.72 -22.98
CA GLN A 270 -9.78 11.15 -24.34
C GLN A 270 -8.54 11.36 -25.22
N LYS A 271 -7.79 12.45 -25.00
CA LYS A 271 -6.55 12.73 -25.74
C LYS A 271 -5.33 11.98 -25.20
N SER A 272 -5.46 11.23 -24.09
CA SER A 272 -4.36 10.45 -23.54
C SER A 272 -4.02 9.26 -24.44
N ALA A 273 -2.72 8.94 -24.59
CA ALA A 273 -2.27 7.71 -25.22
C ALA A 273 -2.71 6.45 -24.45
N TRP A 274 -3.02 6.61 -23.17
CA TRP A 274 -3.45 5.56 -22.24
C TRP A 274 -4.94 5.68 -21.85
N PHE A 275 -5.74 6.38 -22.65
CA PHE A 275 -7.19 6.49 -22.43
C PHE A 275 -7.82 5.09 -22.32
N GLN A 276 -8.43 4.78 -21.16
CA GLN A 276 -9.00 3.48 -20.80
C GLN A 276 -8.03 2.28 -20.93
N ARG A 277 -6.73 2.52 -20.89
CA ARG A 277 -5.68 1.52 -21.04
C ARG A 277 -4.77 1.38 -19.80
N ILE A 278 -5.29 1.66 -18.64
CA ILE A 278 -4.66 1.43 -17.34
C ILE A 278 -5.57 0.49 -16.55
N ASN A 279 -5.00 -0.58 -16.00
CA ASN A 279 -5.75 -1.51 -15.15
C ASN A 279 -5.96 -0.88 -13.77
N MET A 280 -7.04 -0.10 -13.63
CA MET A 280 -7.33 0.71 -12.45
C MET A 280 -7.55 -0.14 -11.20
N LEU A 281 -8.20 -1.28 -11.31
CA LEU A 281 -8.51 -2.17 -10.18
C LEU A 281 -7.46 -3.27 -9.98
N GLY A 282 -6.47 -3.38 -10.86
CA GLY A 282 -5.43 -4.41 -10.79
C GLY A 282 -5.98 -5.83 -11.00
N GLU A 283 -6.99 -5.97 -11.83
CA GLU A 283 -7.61 -7.25 -12.16
C GLU A 283 -6.64 -8.16 -12.92
N LYS A 284 -6.82 -9.47 -12.73
CA LYS A 284 -6.02 -10.49 -13.45
C LYS A 284 -6.84 -11.04 -14.62
N GLY A 285 -6.11 -11.51 -15.66
CA GLY A 285 -6.74 -12.20 -16.80
C GLY A 285 -7.44 -11.27 -17.79
N LEU A 286 -7.05 -9.99 -17.82
CA LEU A 286 -7.54 -9.08 -18.86
C LEU A 286 -7.07 -9.54 -20.24
N ASN A 287 -7.96 -9.43 -21.23
CA ASN A 287 -7.67 -9.81 -22.61
C ASN A 287 -6.59 -8.93 -23.27
N GLU A 288 -6.48 -7.67 -22.81
CA GLU A 288 -5.47 -6.73 -23.28
C GLU A 288 -4.41 -6.51 -22.21
N PRO A 289 -3.10 -6.50 -22.56
CA PRO A 289 -2.05 -6.22 -21.59
C PRO A 289 -2.11 -4.75 -21.17
N MET A 290 -2.24 -4.50 -19.86
CA MET A 290 -2.27 -3.17 -19.28
C MET A 290 -1.48 -3.16 -17.99
N ALA A 291 -0.65 -2.15 -17.80
CA ALA A 291 -0.02 -1.91 -16.52
C ALA A 291 -1.05 -1.49 -15.47
N SER A 292 -0.85 -1.93 -14.22
CA SER A 292 -1.77 -1.62 -13.14
C SER A 292 -1.66 -0.16 -12.67
N GLN A 293 -2.74 0.40 -12.12
CA GLN A 293 -2.74 1.71 -11.47
C GLN A 293 -1.59 1.84 -10.45
N ALA A 294 -1.39 0.80 -9.63
CA ALA A 294 -0.32 0.78 -8.63
C ALA A 294 1.09 0.87 -9.26
N ALA A 295 1.31 0.28 -10.44
CA ALA A 295 2.58 0.40 -11.16
C ALA A 295 2.81 1.82 -11.67
N TRP A 296 1.80 2.45 -12.20
CA TRP A 296 1.81 3.84 -12.63
C TRP A 296 2.09 4.80 -11.47
N ILE A 297 1.36 4.69 -10.36
CA ILE A 297 1.56 5.52 -9.16
C ILE A 297 3.00 5.40 -8.66
N ARG A 298 3.50 4.18 -8.46
CA ARG A 298 4.90 3.94 -8.03
C ARG A 298 5.91 4.50 -9.02
N SER A 299 5.60 4.49 -10.31
CA SER A 299 6.48 5.06 -11.33
C SER A 299 6.51 6.58 -11.29
N LEU A 300 5.36 7.24 -11.14
CA LEU A 300 5.28 8.69 -10.96
C LEU A 300 5.96 9.15 -9.67
N MET A 301 5.77 8.43 -8.56
CA MET A 301 6.43 8.73 -7.29
C MET A 301 7.96 8.57 -7.35
N ALA A 302 8.45 7.69 -8.19
CA ALA A 302 9.90 7.50 -8.39
C ALA A 302 10.50 8.51 -9.38
N THR A 303 9.69 9.27 -10.10
CA THR A 303 10.10 10.16 -11.19
C THR A 303 9.55 11.58 -10.98
N TYR A 304 8.41 11.90 -11.55
CA TYR A 304 7.84 13.25 -11.62
C TYR A 304 7.45 13.85 -10.25
N VAL A 305 6.94 13.02 -9.34
CA VAL A 305 6.49 13.44 -7.99
C VAL A 305 7.55 13.17 -6.92
N LYS A 306 8.78 12.87 -7.33
CA LYS A 306 9.89 12.63 -6.43
C LYS A 306 10.37 13.94 -5.81
N LEU A 307 10.59 13.94 -4.48
CA LEU A 307 11.24 15.06 -3.79
C LEU A 307 12.73 15.10 -4.09
N TRP A 308 13.28 16.30 -4.11
CA TRP A 308 14.72 16.52 -4.18
C TRP A 308 15.32 16.40 -2.76
N GLU A 309 16.36 15.59 -2.63
CA GLU A 309 17.10 15.42 -1.38
C GLU A 309 18.51 16.00 -1.56
N SER A 310 18.82 17.07 -0.87
CA SER A 310 20.07 17.83 -0.99
C SER A 310 21.35 17.02 -0.72
N ARG A 311 21.24 15.90 0.01
CA ARG A 311 22.38 15.04 0.38
C ARG A 311 22.79 14.03 -0.70
N GLN A 312 21.96 13.83 -1.70
CA GLN A 312 22.24 12.90 -2.80
C GLN A 312 22.18 13.69 -4.11
N ARG A 313 23.21 13.56 -4.94
CA ARG A 313 23.22 14.08 -6.32
C ARG A 313 22.18 13.31 -7.15
N GLN A 314 20.93 13.67 -7.02
CA GLN A 314 19.83 13.04 -7.72
C GLN A 314 19.09 14.08 -8.54
N ILE A 315 18.60 13.65 -9.69
CA ILE A 315 17.66 14.43 -10.46
C ILE A 315 16.31 14.38 -9.74
N GLY A 316 15.71 15.53 -9.47
CA GLY A 316 14.41 15.64 -8.82
C GLY A 316 13.26 15.33 -9.75
N GLY A 317 12.04 15.40 -9.23
CA GLY A 317 10.80 15.30 -10.01
C GLY A 317 10.31 16.68 -10.44
N LEU A 318 9.93 16.82 -11.69
CA LEU A 318 9.39 18.09 -12.23
C LEU A 318 8.18 18.63 -11.46
N PHE A 319 7.40 17.73 -10.83
CA PHE A 319 6.18 18.10 -10.11
C PHE A 319 6.35 18.12 -8.58
N GLY A 320 7.48 17.72 -8.07
CA GLY A 320 7.64 17.53 -6.63
C GLY A 320 8.97 17.99 -6.05
N ALA A 321 9.85 18.59 -6.86
CA ALA A 321 11.18 19.01 -6.42
C ALA A 321 11.50 20.43 -6.86
N ALA A 322 12.34 21.09 -6.07
CA ALA A 322 12.99 22.33 -6.46
C ALA A 322 13.85 22.13 -7.71
N ILE A 323 13.86 23.11 -8.59
CA ILE A 323 14.62 23.09 -9.84
C ILE A 323 15.85 23.99 -9.71
N GLY A 324 17.02 23.36 -9.75
CA GLY A 324 18.30 24.07 -9.63
C GLY A 324 18.69 24.42 -8.20
N SER A 325 19.65 25.35 -8.04
CA SER A 325 20.19 25.75 -6.75
C SER A 325 19.30 26.67 -5.92
N ASP A 326 18.26 27.22 -6.53
CA ASP A 326 17.45 28.31 -5.97
C ASP A 326 16.10 27.85 -5.41
N GLU A 327 15.92 26.54 -5.20
CA GLU A 327 14.70 25.94 -4.64
C GLU A 327 13.39 26.30 -5.38
N GLU A 328 13.49 26.69 -6.65
CA GLU A 328 12.32 27.03 -7.46
C GLU A 328 11.55 25.77 -7.87
N VAL A 329 10.31 25.68 -7.44
CA VAL A 329 9.34 24.65 -7.87
C VAL A 329 8.57 25.16 -9.08
N LEU A 330 8.24 24.29 -10.04
CA LEU A 330 7.40 24.69 -11.17
C LEU A 330 5.98 25.07 -10.67
N PRO A 331 5.48 26.28 -11.01
CA PRO A 331 4.18 26.77 -10.57
C PRO A 331 3.05 26.18 -11.43
N TRP A 332 3.06 24.86 -11.64
CA TRP A 332 2.09 24.20 -12.49
C TRP A 332 0.90 23.69 -11.69
N SER A 333 -0.30 24.05 -12.13
CA SER A 333 -1.53 23.44 -11.62
C SER A 333 -1.56 21.92 -11.87
N MET A 334 -2.45 21.22 -11.20
CA MET A 334 -2.62 19.77 -11.42
C MET A 334 -3.07 19.48 -12.85
N ALA A 335 -3.90 20.34 -13.45
CA ALA A 335 -4.29 20.24 -14.85
C ALA A 335 -3.11 20.38 -15.82
N GLN A 336 -2.17 21.31 -15.54
CA GLN A 336 -0.95 21.46 -16.34
C GLN A 336 -0.05 20.22 -16.24
N GLN A 337 0.09 19.65 -15.05
CA GLN A 337 0.87 18.43 -14.85
C GLN A 337 0.27 17.25 -15.61
N ALA A 338 -1.05 17.07 -15.55
CA ALA A 338 -1.77 16.06 -16.34
C ALA A 338 -1.59 16.28 -17.83
N ALA A 339 -1.77 17.52 -18.30
CA ALA A 339 -1.57 17.90 -19.70
C ALA A 339 -0.15 17.59 -20.21
N PHE A 340 0.86 17.85 -19.40
CA PHE A 340 2.25 17.54 -19.74
C PHE A 340 2.44 16.05 -19.98
N LEU A 341 1.99 15.20 -19.06
CA LEU A 341 2.08 13.74 -19.19
C LEU A 341 1.30 13.21 -20.38
N ILE A 342 0.12 13.77 -20.64
CA ILE A 342 -0.70 13.41 -21.82
C ILE A 342 0.06 13.73 -23.11
N VAL A 343 0.67 14.92 -23.21
CA VAL A 343 1.46 15.31 -24.39
C VAL A 343 2.69 14.39 -24.57
N VAL A 344 3.40 14.07 -23.48
CA VAL A 344 4.49 13.07 -23.51
C VAL A 344 4.00 11.77 -24.13
N GLY A 345 2.88 11.23 -23.65
CA GLY A 345 2.30 9.99 -24.18
C GLY A 345 1.89 10.12 -25.65
N GLN A 346 1.27 11.23 -26.04
CA GLN A 346 0.87 11.49 -27.42
C GLN A 346 2.06 11.49 -28.39
N GLU A 347 3.14 12.21 -28.05
CA GLU A 347 4.30 12.29 -28.93
C GLU A 347 5.01 10.94 -29.03
N ILE A 348 5.13 10.17 -27.92
CA ILE A 348 5.71 8.82 -27.95
C ILE A 348 4.85 7.87 -28.79
N LYS A 349 3.53 7.82 -28.57
CA LYS A 349 2.63 6.96 -29.35
C LYS A 349 2.69 7.32 -30.83
N LYS A 350 2.68 8.61 -31.16
CA LYS A 350 2.77 9.10 -32.54
C LYS A 350 4.10 8.71 -33.20
N ALA A 351 5.23 8.84 -32.50
CA ALA A 351 6.54 8.46 -33.01
C ALA A 351 6.64 6.94 -33.23
N ILE A 352 6.16 6.14 -32.28
CA ILE A 352 6.15 4.67 -32.39
C ILE A 352 5.25 4.21 -33.54
N ASN A 353 4.04 4.77 -33.65
CA ASN A 353 3.12 4.41 -34.73
C ASN A 353 3.71 4.69 -36.14
N LYS A 354 4.58 5.68 -36.25
CA LYS A 354 5.29 6.01 -37.50
C LYS A 354 6.60 5.25 -37.66
N SER A 355 7.08 4.56 -36.64
CA SER A 355 8.38 3.89 -36.67
C SER A 355 8.40 2.76 -37.70
N ALA A 356 9.40 2.81 -38.57
CA ALA A 356 9.75 1.74 -39.50
C ALA A 356 10.89 0.83 -38.99
N GLU A 357 11.27 0.99 -37.71
CA GLU A 357 12.32 0.17 -37.11
C GLU A 357 11.96 -1.33 -37.13
N PRO A 358 12.95 -2.22 -37.34
CA PRO A 358 12.72 -3.65 -37.46
C PRO A 358 11.93 -4.28 -36.31
N TRP A 359 12.13 -3.78 -35.08
CA TRP A 359 11.42 -4.26 -33.90
C TRP A 359 9.92 -3.94 -33.97
N ALA A 360 9.55 -2.72 -34.37
CA ALA A 360 8.15 -2.27 -34.44
C ALA A 360 7.41 -2.97 -35.59
N VAL A 361 8.06 -3.04 -36.78
CA VAL A 361 7.50 -3.76 -37.92
C VAL A 361 7.26 -5.23 -37.59
N ARG A 362 8.18 -5.88 -36.84
CA ARG A 362 8.02 -7.27 -36.43
C ARG A 362 6.82 -7.47 -35.50
N LEU A 363 6.63 -6.59 -34.49
CA LEU A 363 5.49 -6.69 -33.59
C LEU A 363 4.16 -6.51 -34.32
N ARG A 364 4.07 -5.58 -35.27
CA ARG A 364 2.87 -5.37 -36.09
C ARG A 364 2.54 -6.59 -36.95
N LYS A 365 3.57 -7.29 -37.47
CA LYS A 365 3.38 -8.52 -38.25
C LYS A 365 2.91 -9.72 -37.43
N LEU A 366 3.23 -9.77 -36.14
CA LEU A 366 2.81 -10.86 -35.25
C LEU A 366 1.31 -10.81 -34.92
N GLU A 367 0.71 -9.62 -34.94
CA GLU A 367 -0.67 -9.38 -34.54
C GLU A 367 -1.56 -8.89 -35.70
N GLN A 368 -1.47 -9.53 -36.85
CA GLN A 368 -2.38 -9.27 -37.99
C GLN A 368 -3.76 -9.88 -37.75
N SER A 369 -4.50 -9.45 -36.72
CA SER A 369 -5.89 -9.84 -36.60
C SER A 369 -6.82 -8.66 -36.89
N GLU A 370 -7.86 -8.89 -37.70
CA GLU A 370 -8.89 -7.92 -38.09
C GLU A 370 -9.76 -7.43 -36.91
N LEU A 371 -9.47 -7.86 -35.67
CA LEU A 371 -10.24 -7.61 -34.44
C LEU A 371 -9.82 -6.35 -33.70
N PHE A 372 -8.80 -5.60 -34.14
CA PHE A 372 -8.31 -4.46 -33.39
C PHE A 372 -9.09 -3.17 -33.64
N LYS A 373 -9.42 -2.48 -32.53
CA LYS A 373 -10.08 -1.19 -32.52
C LYS A 373 -9.28 -0.13 -33.30
N SER A 374 -9.96 0.82 -33.90
CA SER A 374 -9.31 1.97 -34.54
C SER A 374 -8.29 2.63 -33.61
N GLY A 375 -7.05 2.81 -34.11
CA GLY A 375 -5.96 3.44 -33.32
C GLY A 375 -5.07 2.49 -32.51
N TYR A 376 -5.26 1.18 -32.61
CA TYR A 376 -4.36 0.17 -32.03
C TYR A 376 -3.10 -0.01 -32.88
N ASP A 377 -1.94 -0.07 -32.23
CA ASP A 377 -0.66 -0.43 -32.84
C ASP A 377 0.06 -1.46 -31.94
N ALA A 378 0.30 -2.66 -32.46
CA ALA A 378 0.95 -3.73 -31.72
C ALA A 378 2.34 -3.37 -31.16
N ALA A 379 3.04 -2.42 -31.77
CA ALA A 379 4.32 -1.93 -31.28
C ALA A 379 4.18 -1.05 -30.02
N PHE A 380 3.04 -0.36 -29.85
CA PHE A 380 2.75 0.45 -28.66
C PHE A 380 1.79 -0.25 -27.70
N ASP A 381 0.74 -0.88 -28.22
CA ASP A 381 -0.40 -1.38 -27.47
C ASP A 381 -0.36 -2.91 -27.22
N GLY A 382 0.53 -3.66 -27.89
CA GLY A 382 0.53 -5.13 -27.91
C GLY A 382 1.15 -5.81 -26.68
N PRO A 383 1.05 -7.15 -26.60
CA PRO A 383 1.53 -7.92 -25.44
C PRO A 383 3.06 -8.10 -25.42
N TYR A 384 3.72 -7.91 -26.56
CA TYR A 384 5.15 -8.10 -26.69
C TYR A 384 5.98 -6.83 -26.63
N THR A 385 5.35 -5.69 -26.29
CA THR A 385 6.05 -4.42 -26.08
C THR A 385 6.24 -4.11 -24.59
N LEU A 386 7.40 -3.57 -24.21
CA LEU A 386 7.67 -3.06 -22.87
C LEU A 386 6.79 -1.86 -22.52
N LEU A 387 6.27 -1.12 -23.51
CA LEU A 387 5.51 0.12 -23.34
C LEU A 387 4.23 -0.06 -22.51
N ASN A 388 3.68 -1.29 -22.44
CA ASN A 388 2.54 -1.66 -21.61
C ASN A 388 2.92 -2.36 -20.31
N THR A 389 4.19 -2.36 -19.94
CA THR A 389 4.70 -2.97 -18.71
C THR A 389 5.18 -1.94 -17.72
N ASP A 390 5.27 -2.32 -16.45
CA ASP A 390 5.83 -1.48 -15.38
C ASP A 390 7.21 -0.94 -15.74
N GLN A 391 8.04 -1.77 -16.38
CA GLN A 391 9.41 -1.42 -16.76
C GLN A 391 9.41 -0.32 -17.82
N GLY A 392 8.65 -0.49 -18.88
CA GLY A 392 8.61 0.46 -19.99
C GLY A 392 8.00 1.79 -19.60
N ILE A 393 6.88 1.77 -18.84
CA ILE A 393 6.26 2.98 -18.29
C ILE A 393 7.26 3.73 -17.43
N ARG A 394 7.90 3.04 -16.50
CA ARG A 394 8.90 3.66 -15.62
C ARG A 394 10.11 4.18 -16.41
N GLY A 395 10.55 3.45 -17.43
CA GLY A 395 11.61 3.88 -18.34
C GLY A 395 11.27 5.19 -19.05
N ILE A 396 10.08 5.29 -19.65
CA ILE A 396 9.59 6.51 -20.29
C ILE A 396 9.55 7.67 -19.30
N LEU A 397 8.94 7.45 -18.13
CA LEU A 397 8.77 8.50 -17.13
C LEU A 397 10.12 8.97 -16.55
N TYR A 398 11.09 8.07 -16.35
CA TYR A 398 12.47 8.47 -16.00
C TYR A 398 13.08 9.37 -17.05
N ILE A 399 13.09 8.92 -18.30
CA ILE A 399 13.78 9.65 -19.39
C ILE A 399 13.16 11.02 -19.61
N THR A 400 11.83 11.10 -19.68
CA THR A 400 11.15 12.37 -19.95
C THR A 400 11.25 13.33 -18.78
N ASN A 401 11.16 12.84 -17.53
CA ASN A 401 11.41 13.65 -16.35
C ASN A 401 12.85 14.18 -16.32
N ASP A 402 13.84 13.30 -16.45
CA ASP A 402 15.25 13.63 -16.27
C ASP A 402 15.73 14.63 -17.30
N LEU A 403 15.42 14.40 -18.58
CA LEU A 403 15.79 15.28 -19.67
C LEU A 403 15.15 16.66 -19.54
N CYS A 404 13.87 16.72 -19.17
CA CYS A 404 13.19 17.99 -18.96
C CYS A 404 13.66 18.69 -17.68
N TYR A 405 13.98 17.95 -16.62
CA TYR A 405 14.48 18.51 -15.36
C TYR A 405 15.83 19.23 -15.55
N VAL A 406 16.81 18.58 -16.17
CA VAL A 406 18.14 19.18 -16.38
C VAL A 406 18.12 20.34 -17.39
N ARG A 407 17.09 20.44 -18.20
CA ARG A 407 16.90 21.52 -19.19
C ARG A 407 15.75 22.48 -18.85
N ALA A 408 15.22 22.42 -17.64
CA ALA A 408 13.99 23.15 -17.27
C ALA A 408 14.09 24.66 -17.53
N LYS A 409 15.21 25.29 -17.15
CA LYS A 409 15.47 26.74 -17.39
C LYS A 409 15.58 27.07 -18.89
N GLU A 410 16.30 26.23 -19.66
CA GLU A 410 16.45 26.42 -21.11
C GLU A 410 15.13 26.23 -21.87
N LEU A 411 14.29 25.31 -21.39
CA LEU A 411 12.97 25.03 -21.93
C LEU A 411 11.91 26.01 -21.45
N LYS A 412 12.26 26.92 -20.55
CA LYS A 412 11.38 27.93 -19.94
C LYS A 412 10.15 27.31 -19.31
N LEU A 413 10.30 26.19 -18.61
CA LEU A 413 9.18 25.46 -18.01
C LEU A 413 8.46 26.29 -16.94
N ASP A 414 9.18 27.14 -16.22
CA ASP A 414 8.68 28.10 -15.23
C ASP A 414 7.81 29.20 -15.84
N LYS A 415 7.94 29.48 -17.15
CA LYS A 415 7.17 30.51 -17.87
C LYS A 415 5.87 29.98 -18.46
N TRP A 416 5.64 28.66 -18.43
CA TRP A 416 4.39 28.12 -18.91
C TRP A 416 3.30 28.27 -17.83
N THR A 417 2.51 29.30 -17.95
CA THR A 417 1.38 29.59 -17.07
C THR A 417 0.06 29.38 -17.81
N VAL A 418 -0.96 28.93 -17.09
CA VAL A 418 -2.35 28.84 -17.54
C VAL A 418 -3.19 29.57 -16.48
N GLU A 419 -4.19 30.32 -16.89
CA GLU A 419 -4.95 31.21 -16.00
C GLU A 419 -5.79 30.47 -14.93
N GLU A 420 -6.00 29.17 -15.07
CA GLU A 420 -6.84 28.36 -14.18
C GLU A 420 -5.98 27.43 -13.31
N ASP A 421 -6.13 27.56 -12.00
CA ASP A 421 -5.65 26.56 -11.04
C ASP A 421 -6.72 25.48 -10.90
N ALA A 422 -6.58 24.41 -11.68
CA ALA A 422 -7.60 23.37 -11.80
C ALA A 422 -7.05 21.98 -11.51
N ALA A 423 -7.94 21.08 -11.03
CA ALA A 423 -7.66 19.70 -10.73
C ALA A 423 -7.19 18.91 -11.97
N ALA A 424 -6.40 17.87 -11.76
CA ALA A 424 -5.88 17.01 -12.83
C ALA A 424 -6.96 16.32 -13.67
N ILE A 425 -8.14 16.11 -13.09
CA ILE A 425 -9.29 15.46 -13.75
C ILE A 425 -10.25 16.42 -14.43
N ASP A 426 -10.01 17.73 -14.37
CA ASP A 426 -10.82 18.71 -15.09
C ASP A 426 -10.51 18.63 -16.58
N GLU A 427 -11.39 18.01 -17.35
CA GLU A 427 -11.19 17.74 -18.78
C GLU A 427 -11.04 19.02 -19.61
N HIS A 428 -11.75 20.09 -19.25
CA HIS A 428 -11.69 21.37 -19.97
C HIS A 428 -10.34 22.06 -19.70
N ALA A 429 -9.96 22.22 -18.44
CA ALA A 429 -8.70 22.83 -18.05
C ALA A 429 -7.49 22.05 -18.60
N VAL A 430 -7.50 20.72 -18.51
CA VAL A 430 -6.46 19.86 -19.10
C VAL A 430 -6.38 20.02 -20.61
N SER A 431 -7.54 20.09 -21.31
CA SER A 431 -7.55 20.29 -22.78
C SER A 431 -6.97 21.66 -23.16
N ASN A 432 -7.27 22.74 -22.42
CA ASN A 432 -6.70 24.06 -22.63
C ASN A 432 -5.19 24.07 -22.36
N ALA A 433 -4.76 23.43 -21.30
CA ALA A 433 -3.34 23.27 -20.97
C ALA A 433 -2.58 22.50 -22.06
N ILE A 434 -3.16 21.43 -22.64
CA ILE A 434 -2.58 20.71 -23.79
C ILE A 434 -2.38 21.65 -25.00
N LEU A 435 -3.38 22.47 -25.32
CA LEU A 435 -3.29 23.41 -26.44
C LEU A 435 -2.22 24.48 -26.20
N SER A 436 -2.13 24.99 -24.97
CA SER A 436 -1.12 25.94 -24.56
C SER A 436 0.29 25.34 -24.60
N LEU A 437 0.48 24.10 -24.07
CA LEU A 437 1.76 23.41 -24.04
C LEU A 437 2.35 23.18 -25.44
N LYS A 438 1.50 22.87 -26.41
CA LYS A 438 1.93 22.66 -27.82
C LYS A 438 2.55 23.89 -28.46
N LYS A 439 2.36 25.08 -27.89
CA LYS A 439 2.96 26.33 -28.33
C LYS A 439 4.28 26.65 -27.60
N GLN A 440 4.66 25.86 -26.58
CA GLN A 440 5.84 26.06 -25.78
C GLN A 440 7.09 25.37 -26.40
N PRO A 441 8.30 25.89 -26.16
CA PRO A 441 9.56 25.29 -26.67
C PRO A 441 9.74 23.82 -26.27
N VAL A 442 9.21 23.41 -25.12
CA VAL A 442 9.29 22.03 -24.64
C VAL A 442 8.56 21.05 -25.56
N SER A 443 7.55 21.50 -26.30
CA SER A 443 6.82 20.60 -27.24
C SER A 443 7.75 20.04 -28.31
N ASP A 444 8.63 20.85 -28.89
CA ASP A 444 9.59 20.37 -29.90
C ASP A 444 10.67 19.49 -29.27
N TYR A 445 11.09 19.79 -28.05
CA TYR A 445 12.00 18.94 -27.30
C TYR A 445 11.41 17.57 -27.02
N LEU A 446 10.14 17.47 -26.62
CA LEU A 446 9.43 16.22 -26.41
C LEU A 446 9.30 15.40 -27.70
N LYS A 447 9.09 16.05 -28.85
CA LYS A 447 9.12 15.35 -30.16
C LYS A 447 10.45 14.71 -30.45
N VAL A 448 11.56 15.44 -30.22
CA VAL A 448 12.92 14.88 -30.44
C VAL A 448 13.18 13.69 -29.51
N ILE A 449 12.75 13.77 -28.25
CA ILE A 449 12.84 12.64 -27.31
C ILE A 449 12.03 11.46 -27.84
N ALA A 450 10.76 11.68 -28.24
CA ALA A 450 9.87 10.63 -28.73
C ALA A 450 10.41 9.95 -29.99
N ASP A 451 10.86 10.73 -30.97
CA ASP A 451 11.44 10.21 -32.22
C ASP A 451 12.70 9.38 -31.95
N SER A 452 13.51 9.81 -30.97
CA SER A 452 14.70 9.05 -30.57
C SER A 452 14.35 7.77 -29.83
N LEU A 453 13.38 7.83 -28.90
CA LEU A 453 12.88 6.64 -28.19
C LEU A 453 12.21 5.62 -29.13
N ALA A 454 11.57 6.07 -30.20
CA ALA A 454 10.96 5.17 -31.19
C ALA A 454 11.97 4.30 -31.95
N LYS A 455 13.26 4.67 -31.94
CA LYS A 455 14.36 3.88 -32.50
C LYS A 455 14.86 2.79 -31.55
N TYR A 456 14.57 2.89 -30.25
CA TYR A 456 14.93 1.88 -29.26
C TYR A 456 14.07 0.62 -29.43
N ASP A 457 14.66 -0.56 -29.25
CA ASP A 457 13.93 -1.83 -29.32
C ASP A 457 13.12 -2.08 -28.03
N TRP A 458 11.84 -1.80 -28.08
CA TRP A 458 10.90 -1.95 -26.95
C TRP A 458 10.31 -3.35 -26.79
N ARG A 459 10.79 -4.37 -27.49
CA ARG A 459 10.28 -5.74 -27.32
C ARG A 459 10.51 -6.25 -25.87
N THR A 460 9.54 -7.01 -25.36
CA THR A 460 9.69 -7.75 -24.08
C THR A 460 10.62 -8.94 -24.23
N SER A 461 11.11 -9.51 -23.12
CA SER A 461 11.91 -10.75 -23.13
C SER A 461 11.16 -11.96 -23.69
N SER A 462 9.83 -11.94 -23.70
CA SER A 462 8.96 -12.99 -24.26
C SER A 462 8.66 -12.82 -25.74
N ALA A 463 9.06 -11.70 -26.36
CA ALA A 463 8.78 -11.45 -27.77
C ALA A 463 9.45 -12.49 -28.65
N PRO A 464 8.75 -13.00 -29.70
CA PRO A 464 9.33 -13.97 -30.64
C PRO A 464 10.49 -13.38 -31.42
N GLY A 465 11.46 -14.25 -31.78
CA GLY A 465 12.59 -13.90 -32.65
C GLY A 465 13.67 -13.02 -32.00
N LEU A 466 13.75 -12.99 -30.65
CA LEU A 466 14.91 -12.48 -29.94
C LEU A 466 16.02 -13.52 -29.88
N ARG A 467 17.29 -13.07 -30.01
CA ARG A 467 18.46 -13.89 -29.70
C ARG A 467 18.55 -14.07 -28.16
N GLU A 468 19.25 -15.11 -27.70
CA GLU A 468 19.30 -15.45 -26.29
C GLU A 468 19.90 -14.30 -25.45
N ASN A 469 20.98 -13.68 -25.90
CA ASN A 469 21.56 -12.52 -25.21
C ASN A 469 20.62 -11.32 -25.11
N GLU A 470 19.82 -11.06 -26.15
CA GLU A 470 18.79 -10.01 -26.15
C GLU A 470 17.67 -10.34 -25.16
N ARG A 471 17.27 -11.61 -25.10
CA ARG A 471 16.26 -12.12 -24.15
C ARG A 471 16.70 -11.97 -22.72
N VAL A 472 17.92 -12.39 -22.39
CA VAL A 472 18.52 -12.26 -21.06
C VAL A 472 18.59 -10.80 -20.63
N LEU A 473 19.10 -9.92 -21.50
CA LEU A 473 19.16 -8.49 -21.23
C LEU A 473 17.77 -7.90 -20.93
N LYS A 474 16.77 -8.20 -21.74
CA LYS A 474 15.42 -7.67 -21.54
C LYS A 474 14.74 -8.26 -20.28
N ALA A 475 15.07 -9.48 -19.90
CA ALA A 475 14.61 -10.10 -18.66
C ALA A 475 15.23 -9.44 -17.41
N SER A 476 16.44 -8.88 -17.50
CA SER A 476 17.11 -8.18 -16.38
C SER A 476 16.45 -6.85 -16.00
N PHE A 477 15.61 -6.27 -16.85
CA PHE A 477 14.94 -4.99 -16.59
C PHE A 477 13.84 -5.07 -15.51
N ARG A 478 13.66 -6.21 -14.84
CA ARG A 478 12.65 -6.43 -13.80
C ARG A 478 13.15 -6.05 -12.40
N GLY A 479 12.24 -5.52 -11.58
CA GLY A 479 12.54 -5.12 -10.21
C GLY A 479 13.34 -3.81 -10.10
N SER A 480 13.70 -3.39 -8.89
CA SER A 480 14.32 -2.09 -8.62
C SER A 480 15.68 -1.91 -9.32
N GLY A 481 16.52 -2.94 -9.33
CA GLY A 481 17.79 -2.94 -10.08
C GLY A 481 17.57 -2.86 -11.58
N GLY A 482 16.58 -3.61 -12.09
CA GLY A 482 16.24 -3.63 -13.51
C GLY A 482 15.72 -2.31 -14.06
N TYR A 483 15.01 -1.52 -13.25
CA TYR A 483 14.58 -0.18 -13.66
C TYR A 483 15.75 0.79 -13.84
N ARG A 484 16.77 0.68 -12.97
CA ARG A 484 18.01 1.45 -13.11
C ARG A 484 18.78 1.06 -14.37
N GLU A 485 18.84 -0.22 -14.65
CA GLU A 485 19.50 -0.77 -15.83
C GLU A 485 18.80 -0.29 -17.12
N LEU A 486 17.47 -0.39 -17.20
CA LEU A 486 16.72 0.11 -18.34
C LEU A 486 16.91 1.63 -18.53
N ARG A 487 16.89 2.42 -17.44
CA ARG A 487 17.17 3.87 -17.49
C ARG A 487 18.53 4.15 -18.12
N LEU A 488 19.57 3.42 -17.69
CA LEU A 488 20.92 3.56 -18.25
C LEU A 488 20.96 3.18 -19.75
N HIS A 489 20.33 2.08 -20.12
CA HIS A 489 20.27 1.66 -21.54
C HIS A 489 19.57 2.70 -22.41
N LEU A 490 18.46 3.26 -21.95
CA LEU A 490 17.75 4.32 -22.67
C LEU A 490 18.60 5.60 -22.77
N LEU A 491 19.28 6.02 -21.70
CA LEU A 491 20.17 7.17 -21.74
C LEU A 491 21.35 6.96 -22.69
N LYS A 492 22.00 5.78 -22.68
CA LYS A 492 23.08 5.43 -23.60
C LYS A 492 22.59 5.46 -25.07
N HIS A 493 21.39 4.98 -25.34
CA HIS A 493 20.75 5.07 -26.66
C HIS A 493 20.55 6.55 -27.07
N LEU A 494 20.06 7.39 -26.16
CA LEU A 494 19.76 8.79 -26.40
C LEU A 494 21.00 9.68 -26.55
N ILE A 495 22.20 9.25 -26.15
CA ILE A 495 23.45 9.96 -26.43
C ILE A 495 23.63 10.23 -27.93
N GLN A 496 23.12 9.33 -28.79
CA GLN A 496 23.19 9.46 -30.23
C GLN A 496 22.13 10.40 -30.82
N SER A 497 21.25 10.93 -29.99
CA SER A 497 20.20 11.86 -30.42
C SER A 497 20.79 13.25 -30.74
N PRO A 498 20.22 13.99 -31.71
CA PRO A 498 20.71 15.30 -32.07
C PRO A 498 20.51 16.35 -30.98
N GLY A 499 21.45 17.29 -30.87
CA GLY A 499 21.36 18.50 -30.08
C GLY A 499 21.19 18.26 -28.58
N LYS A 500 20.32 19.05 -27.95
CA LYS A 500 20.14 19.10 -26.49
C LYS A 500 19.76 17.77 -25.83
N VAL A 501 19.12 16.83 -26.53
CA VAL A 501 18.75 15.52 -25.99
C VAL A 501 19.98 14.67 -25.73
N GLY A 502 20.90 14.58 -26.72
CA GLY A 502 22.15 13.83 -26.55
C GLY A 502 23.06 14.43 -25.48
N GLU A 503 23.18 15.76 -25.44
CA GLU A 503 23.95 16.47 -24.41
C GLU A 503 23.40 16.24 -23.00
N ALA A 504 22.09 16.39 -22.83
CA ALA A 504 21.43 16.15 -21.54
C ALA A 504 21.59 14.70 -21.09
N SER A 505 21.51 13.72 -22.00
CA SER A 505 21.70 12.30 -21.68
C SER A 505 23.12 12.02 -21.15
N LYS A 506 24.16 12.64 -21.74
CA LYS A 506 25.55 12.54 -21.24
C LYS A 506 25.67 13.16 -19.84
N GLN A 507 25.09 14.34 -19.64
CA GLN A 507 25.09 15.04 -18.36
C GLN A 507 24.43 14.17 -17.27
N ILE A 508 23.25 13.60 -17.52
CA ILE A 508 22.50 12.76 -16.58
C ILE A 508 23.30 11.51 -16.17
N ILE A 509 23.93 10.81 -17.13
CA ILE A 509 24.77 9.64 -16.82
C ILE A 509 25.92 10.03 -15.89
N SER A 510 26.56 11.17 -16.15
CA SER A 510 27.65 11.67 -15.32
C SER A 510 27.18 12.04 -13.91
N GLU A 511 26.09 12.81 -13.78
CA GLU A 511 25.54 13.25 -12.49
C GLU A 511 25.06 12.09 -11.61
N LEU A 512 24.41 11.10 -12.19
CA LEU A 512 23.90 9.93 -11.49
C LEU A 512 24.97 8.84 -11.28
N ARG A 513 26.17 9.01 -11.81
CA ARG A 513 27.24 7.99 -11.79
C ARG A 513 26.72 6.62 -12.24
N LEU A 514 25.94 6.60 -13.32
CA LEU A 514 25.47 5.38 -13.95
C LEU A 514 26.61 4.82 -14.81
N THR A 515 27.28 3.80 -14.31
CA THR A 515 28.37 3.09 -15.02
C THR A 515 27.86 1.75 -15.53
#